data_c2db3b919ae4cbd0ba414eec498f0c54
#
_entry.id   c2db3b919ae4cbd0ba414eec498f0c54
#
_cell.length_a   1.000
_cell.length_b   1.000
_cell.length_c   1.000
_cell.angle_alpha   90.00
_cell.angle_beta   90.00
_cell.angle_gamma   90.00
#
_symmetry.space_group_name_H-M   'P 1'
#
loop_
_entity.id
_entity.type
_entity.pdbx_description
1 polymer ?
#
loop_
_entity_poly.entity_id
_entity_poly.type
_entity_poly.pdbx_seq_one_letter_code
_entity_poly.pdbx_strand_id
1 'polypeptide(L)'
;MVTEQAVLGALARIQDPDLHRDIVSLGFIKGLKIDGGKVAFSIELTTPACPVRQQMEDSARRAVSALPGVQAVEVTMTSRVTTSRSAQSEYLTGVRNTVAVASGKGGVGKSTVAANLAVALMRSGARVGLMDTDVYGPCIPTLMGAGEDLTHGSNGKVIPPVAHGVKIMSMGFFLPKNEAVIWRGPMLHKMIQEFLGRVEWGELDYLVMDLPPGTGDVQLSLCQSVPLTGAVIVSTPQDVALQVASKAILMFNKLKVPILGIVENMSYHTCTHCGQRDDIFGHGGAREASLQTGLPFLGEIPLDAGIRNESTAGRRWRWRGRRCLWPALSTRSR
;
A
#
# COMPACT_ATOMS: atom_id res chain seq x y z
N MET A 1 -8.87 -43.92 9.39
CA MET A 1 -9.03 -42.62 10.14
C MET A 1 -8.17 -41.56 9.51
N VAL A 2 -8.69 -40.36 9.38
CA VAL A 2 -7.93 -39.19 8.90
C VAL A 2 -6.90 -38.84 9.95
N THR A 3 -5.62 -38.70 9.56
CA THR A 3 -4.55 -38.32 10.48
C THR A 3 -4.02 -36.93 10.18
N GLU A 4 -3.48 -36.24 11.17
CA GLU A 4 -2.87 -34.93 11.01
C GLU A 4 -1.75 -34.94 9.96
N GLN A 5 -0.92 -35.98 9.96
CA GLN A 5 0.15 -36.15 9.00
C GLN A 5 -0.36 -36.29 7.55
N ALA A 6 -1.47 -36.99 7.35
CA ALA A 6 -2.10 -37.10 6.01
C ALA A 6 -2.62 -35.75 5.53
N VAL A 7 -3.27 -34.96 6.42
CA VAL A 7 -3.77 -33.61 6.11
C VAL A 7 -2.62 -32.67 5.78
N LEU A 8 -1.58 -32.60 6.62
CA LEU A 8 -0.41 -31.76 6.37
C LEU A 8 0.34 -32.19 5.10
N GLY A 9 0.44 -33.49 4.81
CA GLY A 9 1.03 -33.99 3.57
C GLY A 9 0.24 -33.59 2.31
N ALA A 10 -1.08 -33.52 2.39
CA ALA A 10 -1.91 -33.03 1.28
C ALA A 10 -1.73 -31.50 1.08
N LEU A 11 -1.66 -30.73 2.16
CA LEU A 11 -1.47 -29.28 2.15
C LEU A 11 -0.06 -28.87 1.72
N ALA A 12 0.97 -29.67 1.96
CA ALA A 12 2.34 -29.43 1.53
C ALA A 12 2.53 -29.43 0.00
N ARG A 13 1.52 -29.82 -0.78
CA ARG A 13 1.54 -29.73 -2.23
C ARG A 13 1.17 -28.32 -2.74
N ILE A 14 0.69 -27.46 -1.87
CA ILE A 14 0.25 -26.10 -2.21
C ILE A 14 1.40 -25.16 -1.95
N GLN A 15 1.88 -24.50 -3.00
CA GLN A 15 2.99 -23.55 -2.92
C GLN A 15 2.48 -22.12 -2.88
N ASP A 16 3.11 -21.30 -2.07
CA ASP A 16 2.97 -19.85 -2.12
C ASP A 16 3.76 -19.33 -3.35
N PRO A 17 3.11 -18.60 -4.27
CA PRO A 17 3.76 -18.16 -5.51
C PRO A 17 4.83 -17.10 -5.30
N ASP A 18 4.77 -16.35 -4.19
CA ASP A 18 5.71 -15.27 -3.89
C ASP A 18 6.92 -15.80 -3.12
N LEU A 19 6.70 -16.74 -2.19
CA LEU A 19 7.75 -17.29 -1.34
C LEU A 19 8.37 -18.58 -1.91
N HIS A 20 7.80 -19.14 -2.98
CA HIS A 20 8.24 -20.37 -3.66
C HIS A 20 8.47 -21.56 -2.71
N ARG A 21 7.64 -21.64 -1.67
CA ARG A 21 7.64 -22.70 -0.65
C ARG A 21 6.23 -23.14 -0.35
N ASP A 22 6.08 -24.36 0.14
CA ASP A 22 4.76 -24.88 0.52
C ASP A 22 4.22 -24.23 1.79
N ILE A 23 2.88 -24.15 1.89
CA ILE A 23 2.17 -23.46 2.98
C ILE A 23 2.36 -24.12 4.35
N VAL A 24 2.76 -25.40 4.40
CA VAL A 24 3.03 -26.12 5.65
C VAL A 24 4.43 -25.75 6.16
N SER A 25 5.46 -25.82 5.30
CA SER A 25 6.84 -25.42 5.66
C SER A 25 6.94 -23.92 5.99
N LEU A 26 6.08 -23.07 5.44
CA LEU A 26 5.95 -21.66 5.80
C LEU A 26 5.24 -21.43 7.13
N GLY A 27 4.67 -22.49 7.71
CA GLY A 27 3.95 -22.38 8.98
C GLY A 27 2.61 -21.63 8.86
N PHE A 28 1.99 -21.58 7.68
CA PHE A 28 0.73 -20.90 7.47
C PHE A 28 -0.46 -21.65 8.05
N ILE A 29 -0.35 -22.97 8.24
CA ILE A 29 -1.42 -23.80 8.81
C ILE A 29 -1.48 -23.60 10.32
N LYS A 30 -2.64 -23.19 10.83
CA LYS A 30 -2.90 -22.95 12.25
C LYS A 30 -4.18 -23.66 12.69
N GLY A 31 -4.17 -24.09 13.94
CA GLY A 31 -5.37 -24.60 14.61
C GLY A 31 -6.02 -25.81 13.93
N LEU A 32 -5.20 -26.72 13.34
CA LEU A 32 -5.71 -27.95 12.74
C LEU A 32 -6.43 -28.81 13.78
N LYS A 33 -7.68 -29.13 13.50
CA LYS A 33 -8.54 -30.00 14.31
C LYS A 33 -9.19 -31.06 13.43
N ILE A 34 -9.18 -32.29 13.90
CA ILE A 34 -9.80 -33.44 13.24
C ILE A 34 -10.80 -34.05 14.21
N ASP A 35 -12.07 -34.05 13.84
CA ASP A 35 -13.15 -34.66 14.64
C ASP A 35 -13.92 -35.63 13.75
N GLY A 36 -13.66 -36.91 13.91
CA GLY A 36 -14.20 -37.96 13.02
C GLY A 36 -13.80 -37.73 11.57
N GLY A 37 -14.78 -37.41 10.70
CA GLY A 37 -14.55 -37.07 9.29
C GLY A 37 -14.50 -35.57 9.01
N LYS A 38 -14.58 -34.70 10.03
CA LYS A 38 -14.52 -33.24 9.86
C LYS A 38 -13.11 -32.74 10.12
N VAL A 39 -12.59 -31.95 9.21
CA VAL A 39 -11.26 -31.32 9.30
C VAL A 39 -11.42 -29.80 9.26
N ALA A 40 -10.98 -29.12 10.31
CA ALA A 40 -11.00 -27.66 10.40
C ALA A 40 -9.60 -27.11 10.62
N PHE A 41 -9.21 -26.07 9.88
CA PHE A 41 -7.94 -25.37 10.06
C PHE A 41 -8.00 -23.94 9.52
N SER A 42 -7.05 -23.11 9.93
CA SER A 42 -6.87 -21.79 9.36
C SER A 42 -5.57 -21.70 8.56
N ILE A 43 -5.59 -20.90 7.49
CA ILE A 43 -4.41 -20.51 6.72
C ILE A 43 -4.11 -19.06 7.05
N GLU A 44 -3.01 -18.82 7.79
CA GLU A 44 -2.56 -17.50 8.22
C GLU A 44 -1.56 -16.95 7.21
N LEU A 45 -2.00 -16.01 6.38
CA LEU A 45 -1.16 -15.34 5.38
C LEU A 45 -0.33 -14.21 6.02
N THR A 46 0.77 -13.83 5.38
CA THR A 46 1.62 -12.71 5.82
C THR A 46 1.01 -11.34 5.49
N THR A 47 0.01 -11.29 4.60
CA THR A 47 -0.70 -10.07 4.21
C THR A 47 -2.17 -10.37 3.94
N PRO A 48 -3.10 -9.46 4.31
CA PRO A 48 -4.50 -9.60 3.92
C PRO A 48 -4.73 -9.34 2.42
N ALA A 49 -3.79 -8.67 1.77
CA ALA A 49 -3.84 -8.28 0.35
C ALA A 49 -3.30 -9.37 -0.61
N CYS A 50 -3.27 -10.64 -0.19
CA CYS A 50 -2.78 -11.72 -1.03
C CYS A 50 -3.72 -11.97 -2.23
N PRO A 51 -3.27 -11.79 -3.49
CA PRO A 51 -4.11 -11.93 -4.68
C PRO A 51 -4.56 -13.37 -4.93
N VAL A 52 -3.80 -14.35 -4.43
CA VAL A 52 -4.09 -15.78 -4.58
C VAL A 52 -4.86 -16.36 -3.39
N ARG A 53 -5.31 -15.52 -2.46
CA ARG A 53 -6.04 -15.93 -1.25
C ARG A 53 -7.15 -16.93 -1.54
N GLN A 54 -8.06 -16.60 -2.47
CA GLN A 54 -9.18 -17.46 -2.81
C GLN A 54 -8.71 -18.76 -3.47
N GLN A 55 -7.75 -18.67 -4.38
CA GLN A 55 -7.18 -19.85 -5.07
C GLN A 55 -6.49 -20.80 -4.07
N MET A 56 -5.80 -20.24 -3.07
CA MET A 56 -5.14 -21.03 -2.01
C MET A 56 -6.16 -21.73 -1.12
N GLU A 57 -7.24 -21.02 -0.72
CA GLU A 57 -8.35 -21.60 0.04
C GLU A 57 -9.01 -22.76 -0.71
N ASP A 58 -9.37 -22.55 -1.98
CA ASP A 58 -10.01 -23.55 -2.84
C ASP A 58 -9.12 -24.77 -3.07
N SER A 59 -7.81 -24.54 -3.23
CA SER A 59 -6.82 -25.62 -3.40
C SER A 59 -6.66 -26.44 -2.13
N ALA A 60 -6.61 -25.76 -0.96
CA ALA A 60 -6.51 -26.42 0.34
C ALA A 60 -7.76 -27.25 0.63
N ARG A 61 -8.95 -26.68 0.39
CA ARG A 61 -10.22 -27.40 0.54
C ARG A 61 -10.26 -28.64 -0.34
N ARG A 62 -9.90 -28.53 -1.62
CA ARG A 62 -9.87 -29.68 -2.55
C ARG A 62 -8.88 -30.76 -2.14
N ALA A 63 -7.66 -30.36 -1.76
CA ALA A 63 -6.60 -31.30 -1.38
C ALA A 63 -6.98 -32.13 -0.16
N VAL A 64 -7.60 -31.51 0.85
CA VAL A 64 -8.03 -32.19 2.09
C VAL A 64 -9.28 -33.01 1.86
N SER A 65 -10.25 -32.51 1.08
CA SER A 65 -11.50 -33.25 0.77
C SER A 65 -11.25 -34.52 -0.02
N ALA A 66 -10.13 -34.62 -0.75
CA ALA A 66 -9.76 -35.83 -1.49
C ALA A 66 -9.18 -36.96 -0.61
N LEU A 67 -8.94 -36.72 0.68
CA LEU A 67 -8.40 -37.72 1.58
C LEU A 67 -9.47 -38.73 1.99
N PRO A 68 -9.14 -40.03 2.05
CA PRO A 68 -10.07 -41.06 2.47
C PRO A 68 -10.57 -40.84 3.89
N GLY A 69 -11.89 -40.83 4.09
CA GLY A 69 -12.54 -40.65 5.40
C GLY A 69 -12.83 -39.20 5.76
N VAL A 70 -12.49 -38.22 4.94
CA VAL A 70 -12.90 -36.82 5.11
C VAL A 70 -14.34 -36.64 4.59
N GLN A 71 -15.20 -36.09 5.43
CA GLN A 71 -16.62 -35.80 5.13
C GLN A 71 -16.87 -34.30 4.95
N ALA A 72 -16.16 -33.47 5.71
CA ALA A 72 -16.29 -32.01 5.65
C ALA A 72 -14.96 -31.33 5.94
N VAL A 73 -14.70 -30.21 5.22
CA VAL A 73 -13.49 -29.39 5.39
C VAL A 73 -13.91 -27.94 5.61
N GLU A 74 -13.49 -27.40 6.75
CA GLU A 74 -13.66 -25.99 7.10
C GLU A 74 -12.31 -25.29 7.04
N VAL A 75 -12.15 -24.34 6.10
CA VAL A 75 -10.94 -23.53 5.93
C VAL A 75 -11.25 -22.10 6.30
N THR A 76 -10.52 -21.54 7.25
CA THR A 76 -10.61 -20.13 7.64
C THR A 76 -9.37 -19.39 7.18
N MET A 77 -9.55 -18.35 6.36
CA MET A 77 -8.44 -17.53 5.88
C MET A 77 -8.20 -16.37 6.85
N THR A 78 -7.05 -16.35 7.48
CA THR A 78 -6.59 -15.26 8.36
C THR A 78 -5.35 -14.59 7.79
N SER A 79 -4.95 -13.47 8.34
CA SER A 79 -3.70 -12.81 7.97
C SER A 79 -3.06 -12.14 9.18
N ARG A 80 -1.72 -12.20 9.21
CA ARG A 80 -0.93 -11.54 10.24
C ARG A 80 0.23 -10.80 9.57
N VAL A 81 0.05 -9.49 9.41
CA VAL A 81 1.11 -8.63 8.87
C VAL A 81 2.28 -8.61 9.85
N THR A 82 3.47 -8.97 9.35
CA THR A 82 4.70 -8.92 10.14
C THR A 82 5.19 -7.49 10.28
N THR A 83 5.73 -7.14 11.44
CA THR A 83 6.34 -5.83 11.68
C THR A 83 7.75 -5.82 11.09
N SER A 84 8.04 -4.82 10.24
CA SER A 84 9.42 -4.57 9.85
C SER A 84 10.21 -3.99 11.03
N ARG A 85 11.46 -4.48 11.22
CA ARG A 85 12.34 -3.94 12.27
C ARG A 85 12.62 -2.44 12.11
N SER A 86 12.54 -1.92 10.89
CA SER A 86 12.71 -0.49 10.61
C SER A 86 11.52 0.37 11.06
N ALA A 87 10.34 -0.24 11.29
CA ALA A 87 9.13 0.49 11.70
C ALA A 87 9.03 0.73 13.23
N GLN A 88 9.97 0.24 14.03
CA GLN A 88 9.98 0.49 15.48
C GLN A 88 10.52 1.88 15.78
N SER A 89 9.62 2.83 15.94
CA SER A 89 9.90 4.20 16.39
C SER A 89 9.02 4.50 17.59
N GLU A 90 9.53 5.27 18.52
CA GLU A 90 8.77 5.75 19.69
C GLU A 90 7.51 6.54 19.28
N TYR A 91 7.53 7.16 18.10
CA TYR A 91 6.43 7.97 17.58
C TYR A 91 5.31 7.17 16.87
N LEU A 92 5.60 5.98 16.38
CA LEU A 92 4.66 5.15 15.60
C LEU A 92 4.30 3.84 16.31
N THR A 93 4.10 3.91 17.63
CA THR A 93 3.68 2.75 18.41
C THR A 93 2.37 2.17 17.84
N GLY A 94 2.38 0.87 17.52
CA GLY A 94 1.23 0.18 16.93
C GLY A 94 1.17 0.18 15.40
N VAL A 95 2.06 0.91 14.71
CA VAL A 95 2.18 0.86 13.24
C VAL A 95 3.21 -0.20 12.84
N ARG A 96 2.80 -1.16 12.03
CA ARG A 96 3.67 -2.29 11.63
C ARG A 96 4.59 -1.96 10.48
N ASN A 97 4.07 -1.27 9.48
CA ASN A 97 4.81 -0.90 8.27
C ASN A 97 4.48 0.51 7.82
N THR A 98 5.50 1.25 7.41
CA THR A 98 5.39 2.60 6.85
C THR A 98 5.84 2.59 5.40
N VAL A 99 4.95 2.95 4.49
CA VAL A 99 5.21 2.96 3.05
C VAL A 99 5.15 4.39 2.54
N ALA A 100 6.29 4.88 2.06
CA ALA A 100 6.37 6.19 1.43
C ALA A 100 5.91 6.13 -0.03
N VAL A 101 5.12 7.12 -0.46
CA VAL A 101 4.81 7.36 -1.88
C VAL A 101 5.51 8.65 -2.26
N ALA A 102 6.44 8.55 -3.17
CA ALA A 102 7.34 9.63 -3.57
C ALA A 102 7.29 9.88 -5.07
N SER A 103 7.66 11.08 -5.46
CA SER A 103 7.86 11.43 -6.86
C SER A 103 9.01 12.43 -7.01
N GLY A 104 9.67 12.38 -8.14
CA GLY A 104 10.77 13.30 -8.42
C GLY A 104 10.29 14.72 -8.75
N LYS A 105 9.06 14.90 -9.24
CA LYS A 105 8.46 16.21 -9.57
C LYS A 105 7.00 16.28 -9.15
N GLY A 106 6.46 17.51 -9.05
CA GLY A 106 5.04 17.75 -8.85
C GLY A 106 4.20 17.40 -10.09
N GLY A 107 2.89 17.19 -9.88
CA GLY A 107 1.93 16.99 -10.96
C GLY A 107 1.87 15.60 -11.57
N VAL A 108 2.65 14.62 -11.07
CA VAL A 108 2.62 13.21 -11.57
C VAL A 108 1.48 12.37 -10.99
N GLY A 109 0.66 12.93 -10.11
CA GLY A 109 -0.46 12.22 -9.46
C GLY A 109 -0.04 11.36 -8.26
N LYS A 110 1.07 11.68 -7.60
CA LYS A 110 1.61 11.03 -6.41
C LYS A 110 0.54 10.81 -5.33
N SER A 111 -0.16 11.87 -4.92
CA SER A 111 -1.19 11.83 -3.88
C SER A 111 -2.41 11.00 -4.27
N THR A 112 -2.78 11.02 -5.56
CA THR A 112 -3.82 10.14 -6.10
C THR A 112 -3.42 8.67 -5.96
N VAL A 113 -2.16 8.33 -6.27
CA VAL A 113 -1.63 6.98 -6.09
C VAL A 113 -1.59 6.60 -4.61
N ALA A 114 -1.13 7.49 -3.73
CA ALA A 114 -1.08 7.25 -2.28
C ALA A 114 -2.48 6.97 -1.69
N ALA A 115 -3.47 7.80 -2.02
CA ALA A 115 -4.86 7.64 -1.58
C ALA A 115 -5.46 6.31 -2.05
N ASN A 116 -5.29 5.97 -3.33
CA ASN A 116 -5.81 4.73 -3.89
C ASN A 116 -5.08 3.49 -3.36
N LEU A 117 -3.77 3.57 -3.10
CA LEU A 117 -3.01 2.51 -2.45
C LEU A 117 -3.56 2.24 -1.04
N ALA A 118 -3.77 3.28 -0.24
CA ALA A 118 -4.32 3.15 1.10
C ALA A 118 -5.71 2.50 1.10
N VAL A 119 -6.60 2.95 0.20
CA VAL A 119 -7.95 2.36 0.06
C VAL A 119 -7.88 0.91 -0.44
N ALA A 120 -6.98 0.59 -1.36
CA ALA A 120 -6.82 -0.77 -1.87
C ALA A 120 -6.35 -1.74 -0.77
N LEU A 121 -5.37 -1.34 0.03
CA LEU A 121 -4.91 -2.10 1.19
C LEU A 121 -6.03 -2.30 2.22
N MET A 122 -6.79 -1.25 2.53
CA MET A 122 -7.94 -1.34 3.44
C MET A 122 -9.00 -2.31 2.91
N ARG A 123 -9.33 -2.24 1.62
CA ARG A 123 -10.29 -3.18 1.00
C ARG A 123 -9.83 -4.63 1.03
N SER A 124 -8.54 -4.86 1.07
CA SER A 124 -7.97 -6.20 1.24
C SER A 124 -8.05 -6.71 2.68
N GLY A 125 -8.55 -5.88 3.62
CA GLY A 125 -8.75 -6.22 5.02
C GLY A 125 -7.63 -5.73 5.95
N ALA A 126 -6.69 -4.91 5.48
CA ALA A 126 -5.67 -4.30 6.32
C ALA A 126 -6.22 -3.09 7.09
N ARG A 127 -5.68 -2.82 8.28
CA ARG A 127 -5.88 -1.58 9.02
C ARG A 127 -4.89 -0.55 8.49
N VAL A 128 -5.40 0.54 7.91
CA VAL A 128 -4.58 1.47 7.14
C VAL A 128 -4.75 2.90 7.64
N GLY A 129 -3.62 3.60 7.77
CA GLY A 129 -3.53 5.05 7.89
C GLY A 129 -2.96 5.67 6.62
N LEU A 130 -3.35 6.89 6.34
CA LEU A 130 -2.81 7.72 5.26
C LEU A 130 -2.39 9.07 5.84
N MET A 131 -1.11 9.39 5.71
CA MET A 131 -0.52 10.63 6.19
C MET A 131 -0.07 11.49 5.03
N ASP A 132 -0.67 12.67 4.90
CA ASP A 132 -0.28 13.70 3.94
C ASP A 132 0.78 14.61 4.57
N THR A 133 1.99 14.53 4.07
CA THR A 133 3.13 15.32 4.52
C THR A 133 3.53 16.40 3.52
N ASP A 134 2.72 16.61 2.47
CA ASP A 134 2.94 17.71 1.52
C ASP A 134 2.45 19.03 2.11
N VAL A 135 3.38 19.78 2.67
CA VAL A 135 3.11 21.08 3.33
C VAL A 135 2.83 22.21 2.34
N TYR A 136 3.19 22.04 1.08
CA TYR A 136 3.02 23.07 0.05
C TYR A 136 1.70 22.93 -0.71
N GLY A 137 1.17 21.70 -0.80
CA GLY A 137 -0.04 21.41 -1.53
C GLY A 137 -0.80 20.22 -0.94
N PRO A 138 -1.18 20.28 0.36
CA PRO A 138 -1.89 19.17 0.98
C PRO A 138 -3.23 18.97 0.27
N CYS A 139 -3.43 17.78 -0.30
CA CYS A 139 -4.62 17.50 -1.09
C CYS A 139 -5.36 16.21 -0.68
N ILE A 140 -4.79 15.42 0.19
CA ILE A 140 -5.39 14.16 0.67
C ILE A 140 -6.76 14.37 1.30
N PRO A 141 -7.02 15.40 2.15
CA PRO A 141 -8.36 15.63 2.69
C PRO A 141 -9.41 15.79 1.60
N THR A 142 -9.12 16.58 0.59
CA THR A 142 -10.02 16.79 -0.57
C THR A 142 -10.19 15.51 -1.40
N LEU A 143 -9.10 14.79 -1.70
CA LEU A 143 -9.13 13.55 -2.47
C LEU A 143 -9.94 12.45 -1.78
N MET A 144 -9.91 12.43 -0.47
CA MET A 144 -10.56 11.41 0.36
C MET A 144 -11.94 11.85 0.87
N GLY A 145 -12.34 13.10 0.65
CA GLY A 145 -13.58 13.65 1.23
C GLY A 145 -13.57 13.60 2.75
N ALA A 146 -12.41 13.79 3.37
CA ALA A 146 -12.26 13.79 4.82
C ALA A 146 -12.73 15.13 5.40
N GLY A 147 -13.50 15.07 6.50
CA GLY A 147 -13.86 16.27 7.25
C GLY A 147 -12.63 16.94 7.88
N GLU A 148 -12.70 18.26 8.05
CA GLU A 148 -11.62 19.06 8.62
C GLU A 148 -11.68 19.16 10.15
N ASP A 149 -12.76 18.69 10.77
CA ASP A 149 -12.96 18.77 12.22
C ASP A 149 -12.10 17.73 12.94
N LEU A 150 -11.02 18.19 13.54
CA LEU A 150 -10.16 17.36 14.36
C LEU A 150 -10.74 17.24 15.77
N THR A 151 -10.83 16.00 16.25
CA THR A 151 -11.19 15.71 17.63
C THR A 151 -9.98 15.29 18.44
N HIS A 152 -10.00 15.57 19.75
CA HIS A 152 -8.92 15.19 20.65
C HIS A 152 -9.42 14.09 21.59
N GLY A 153 -8.59 13.09 21.79
CA GLY A 153 -8.82 12.04 22.78
C GLY A 153 -8.58 12.54 24.21
N SER A 154 -9.02 11.76 25.19
CA SER A 154 -8.82 12.04 26.63
C SER A 154 -7.33 12.13 27.02
N ASN A 155 -6.45 11.55 26.23
CA ASN A 155 -4.99 11.57 26.38
C ASN A 155 -4.31 12.80 25.71
N GLY A 156 -5.09 13.75 25.18
CA GLY A 156 -4.61 14.93 24.46
C GLY A 156 -4.09 14.64 23.04
N LYS A 157 -4.18 13.40 22.56
CA LYS A 157 -3.82 13.05 21.18
C LYS A 157 -4.93 13.42 20.22
N VAL A 158 -4.54 13.73 18.98
CA VAL A 158 -5.49 13.99 17.88
C VAL A 158 -6.02 12.67 17.35
N ILE A 159 -7.33 12.52 17.31
CA ILE A 159 -8.00 11.36 16.70
C ILE A 159 -8.10 11.64 15.21
N PRO A 160 -7.46 10.82 14.35
CA PRO A 160 -7.51 11.04 12.92
C PRO A 160 -8.93 10.75 12.37
N PRO A 161 -9.51 11.65 11.53
CA PRO A 161 -10.74 11.37 10.86
C PRO A 161 -10.61 10.12 9.97
N VAL A 162 -11.74 9.44 9.76
CA VAL A 162 -11.79 8.22 8.95
C VAL A 162 -12.61 8.47 7.70
N ALA A 163 -12.00 8.29 6.53
CA ALA A 163 -12.72 8.29 5.26
C ALA A 163 -12.39 7.00 4.50
N HIS A 164 -13.42 6.40 3.90
CA HIS A 164 -13.33 5.11 3.19
C HIS A 164 -12.69 3.98 4.01
N GLY A 165 -12.81 3.99 5.34
CA GLY A 165 -12.19 3.01 6.24
C GLY A 165 -10.70 3.23 6.51
N VAL A 166 -10.12 4.32 6.01
CA VAL A 166 -8.71 4.71 6.21
C VAL A 166 -8.66 5.86 7.22
N LYS A 167 -7.77 5.78 8.22
CA LYS A 167 -7.46 6.87 9.13
C LYS A 167 -6.61 7.91 8.39
N ILE A 168 -7.01 9.17 8.43
CA ILE A 168 -6.36 10.23 7.63
C ILE A 168 -5.78 11.30 8.54
N MET A 169 -4.54 11.70 8.27
CA MET A 169 -3.96 12.89 8.86
C MET A 169 -3.26 13.70 7.77
N SER A 170 -3.49 14.99 7.75
CA SER A 170 -2.90 15.89 6.75
C SER A 170 -2.39 17.16 7.42
N MET A 171 -1.29 17.66 6.91
CA MET A 171 -0.80 19.00 7.22
C MET A 171 -1.84 20.08 6.90
N GLY A 172 -2.70 19.82 5.90
CA GLY A 172 -3.79 20.71 5.51
C GLY A 172 -4.80 21.01 6.61
N PHE A 173 -4.94 20.13 7.60
CA PHE A 173 -5.84 20.38 8.74
C PHE A 173 -5.36 21.49 9.70
N PHE A 174 -4.08 21.85 9.62
CA PHE A 174 -3.44 22.82 10.51
C PHE A 174 -3.01 24.10 9.80
N LEU A 175 -3.18 24.12 8.48
CA LEU A 175 -2.85 25.29 7.67
C LEU A 175 -4.04 26.25 7.58
N PRO A 176 -3.84 27.55 7.80
CA PRO A 176 -4.87 28.53 7.50
C PRO A 176 -5.25 28.48 6.04
N LYS A 177 -6.55 28.48 5.70
CA LYS A 177 -7.06 28.28 4.35
C LYS A 177 -6.58 29.30 3.30
N ASN A 178 -6.04 30.45 3.70
CA ASN A 178 -5.69 31.55 2.82
C ASN A 178 -4.34 32.18 3.11
N GLU A 179 -3.46 31.50 3.82
CA GLU A 179 -2.14 32.02 4.14
C GLU A 179 -1.03 31.13 3.56
N ALA A 180 -0.04 31.76 2.92
CA ALA A 180 1.17 31.08 2.51
C ALA A 180 2.11 30.95 3.71
N VAL A 181 2.23 29.76 4.25
CA VAL A 181 3.17 29.49 5.36
C VAL A 181 4.52 29.10 4.78
N ILE A 182 5.55 29.86 5.15
CA ILE A 182 6.93 29.55 4.75
C ILE A 182 7.55 28.61 5.79
N TRP A 183 7.72 27.37 5.43
CA TRP A 183 8.34 26.37 6.28
C TRP A 183 9.85 26.36 6.13
N ARG A 184 10.58 26.44 7.26
CA ARG A 184 12.02 26.19 7.30
C ARG A 184 12.26 24.75 7.74
N GLY A 185 13.27 24.07 7.17
CA GLY A 185 13.56 22.65 7.39
C GLY A 185 13.47 22.18 8.86
N PRO A 186 14.11 22.86 9.85
CA PRO A 186 14.04 22.45 11.25
C PRO A 186 12.63 22.53 11.88
N MET A 187 11.83 23.52 11.47
CA MET A 187 10.43 23.64 11.95
C MET A 187 9.55 22.52 11.40
N LEU A 188 9.75 22.18 10.12
CA LEU A 188 9.03 21.09 9.48
C LEU A 188 9.37 19.74 10.12
N HIS A 189 10.64 19.48 10.40
CA HIS A 189 11.09 18.27 11.10
C HIS A 189 10.39 18.11 12.46
N LYS A 190 10.43 19.16 13.29
CA LYS A 190 9.76 19.15 14.60
C LYS A 190 8.26 18.89 14.47
N MET A 191 7.61 19.54 13.50
CA MET A 191 6.18 19.39 13.30
C MET A 191 5.81 17.97 12.84
N ILE A 192 6.60 17.36 11.98
CA ILE A 192 6.38 15.97 11.56
C ILE A 192 6.52 15.02 12.74
N GLN A 193 7.53 15.22 13.60
CA GLN A 193 7.67 14.41 14.81
C GLN A 193 6.48 14.58 15.75
N GLU A 194 5.99 15.81 15.93
CA GLU A 194 4.77 16.08 16.71
C GLU A 194 3.56 15.39 16.07
N PHE A 195 3.42 15.43 14.75
CA PHE A 195 2.35 14.73 14.03
C PHE A 195 2.38 13.22 14.23
N LEU A 196 3.56 12.64 14.14
CA LEU A 196 3.72 11.20 14.34
C LEU A 196 3.40 10.79 15.78
N GLY A 197 3.83 11.60 16.76
CA GLY A 197 3.66 11.30 18.19
C GLY A 197 2.31 11.68 18.79
N ARG A 198 1.65 12.72 18.24
CA ARG A 198 0.39 13.26 18.79
C ARG A 198 -0.86 12.71 18.11
N VAL A 199 -0.74 11.94 17.04
CA VAL A 199 -1.88 11.30 16.38
C VAL A 199 -2.14 9.94 17.02
N GLU A 200 -3.40 9.66 17.33
CA GLU A 200 -3.82 8.37 17.83
C GLU A 200 -4.06 7.38 16.68
N TRP A 201 -2.96 6.90 16.10
CA TRP A 201 -3.03 5.92 15.01
C TRP A 201 -3.62 4.59 15.47
N GLY A 202 -3.36 4.18 16.73
CA GLY A 202 -3.69 2.84 17.23
C GLY A 202 -2.96 1.75 16.45
N GLU A 203 -3.55 0.56 16.42
CA GLU A 203 -2.98 -0.56 15.69
C GLU A 203 -3.21 -0.43 14.18
N LEU A 204 -2.14 -0.25 13.40
CA LEU A 204 -2.16 -0.22 11.94
C LEU A 204 -1.25 -1.30 11.35
N ASP A 205 -1.70 -1.93 10.28
CA ASP A 205 -0.88 -2.83 9.49
C ASP A 205 0.01 -2.04 8.52
N TYR A 206 -0.51 -0.92 7.98
CA TYR A 206 0.20 -0.01 7.09
C TYR A 206 -0.13 1.45 7.38
N LEU A 207 0.90 2.29 7.38
CA LEU A 207 0.79 3.74 7.28
C LEU A 207 1.36 4.17 5.94
N VAL A 208 0.51 4.60 5.01
CA VAL A 208 0.92 5.16 3.73
C VAL A 208 1.23 6.64 3.94
N MET A 209 2.40 7.08 3.49
CA MET A 209 2.86 8.45 3.62
C MET A 209 2.98 9.10 2.24
N ASP A 210 2.17 10.11 1.99
CA ASP A 210 2.25 10.95 0.79
C ASP A 210 3.31 12.01 1.00
N LEU A 211 4.50 11.84 0.38
CA LEU A 211 5.64 12.73 0.59
C LEU A 211 5.52 14.01 -0.27
N PRO A 212 6.17 15.12 0.11
CA PRO A 212 6.28 16.28 -0.76
C PRO A 212 6.93 15.91 -2.10
N PRO A 213 6.63 16.63 -3.20
CA PRO A 213 7.27 16.37 -4.48
C PRO A 213 8.75 16.81 -4.49
N GLY A 214 9.54 16.16 -5.33
CA GLY A 214 10.96 16.50 -5.49
C GLY A 214 11.90 15.63 -4.65
N THR A 215 13.15 16.06 -4.53
CA THR A 215 14.22 15.36 -3.79
C THR A 215 15.00 16.33 -2.90
N GLY A 216 14.33 17.39 -2.46
CA GLY A 216 14.94 18.45 -1.65
C GLY A 216 15.07 18.09 -0.17
N ASP A 217 15.61 19.04 0.60
CA ASP A 217 15.95 18.88 2.02
C ASP A 217 14.71 18.49 2.87
N VAL A 218 13.54 18.96 2.49
CA VAL A 218 12.27 18.65 3.17
C VAL A 218 11.97 17.17 3.12
N GLN A 219 12.00 16.59 1.92
CA GLN A 219 11.74 15.17 1.72
C GLN A 219 12.82 14.31 2.40
N LEU A 220 14.08 14.72 2.30
CA LEU A 220 15.21 14.05 2.95
C LEU A 220 15.04 14.03 4.48
N SER A 221 14.77 15.18 5.08
CA SER A 221 14.57 15.32 6.53
C SER A 221 13.39 14.47 7.02
N LEU A 222 12.31 14.42 6.23
CA LEU A 222 11.13 13.62 6.50
C LEU A 222 11.45 12.12 6.52
N CYS A 223 12.13 11.65 5.47
CA CYS A 223 12.53 10.25 5.37
C CYS A 223 13.53 9.81 6.44
N GLN A 224 14.32 10.74 6.99
CA GLN A 224 15.23 10.47 8.11
C GLN A 224 14.50 10.41 9.47
N SER A 225 13.34 11.09 9.57
CA SER A 225 12.58 11.18 10.84
C SER A 225 11.62 10.01 11.03
N VAL A 226 11.29 9.30 9.97
CA VAL A 226 10.31 8.22 9.97
C VAL A 226 10.99 6.90 9.61
N PRO A 227 10.76 5.83 10.38
CA PRO A 227 11.26 4.51 10.04
C PRO A 227 10.47 3.95 8.85
N LEU A 228 10.93 4.21 7.63
CA LEU A 228 10.28 3.74 6.42
C LEU A 228 10.59 2.25 6.16
N THR A 229 9.56 1.46 5.97
CA THR A 229 9.66 0.05 5.56
C THR A 229 10.01 -0.06 4.07
N GLY A 230 9.54 0.91 3.27
CA GLY A 230 9.85 0.97 1.85
C GLY A 230 9.22 2.18 1.17
N ALA A 231 9.59 2.41 -0.10
CA ALA A 231 9.10 3.52 -0.90
C ALA A 231 8.57 3.05 -2.25
N VAL A 232 7.46 3.63 -2.69
CA VAL A 232 6.91 3.52 -4.05
C VAL A 232 7.22 4.81 -4.78
N ILE A 233 7.81 4.70 -5.97
CA ILE A 233 8.13 5.85 -6.82
C ILE A 233 7.05 6.01 -7.87
N VAL A 234 6.45 7.20 -7.95
CA VAL A 234 5.45 7.53 -8.97
C VAL A 234 6.09 8.44 -10.02
N SER A 235 5.97 8.04 -11.27
CA SER A 235 6.44 8.80 -12.44
C SER A 235 5.36 8.84 -13.53
N THR A 236 5.55 9.68 -14.54
CA THR A 236 4.81 9.68 -15.81
C THR A 236 5.73 9.20 -16.92
N PRO A 237 5.24 8.81 -18.12
CA PRO A 237 6.06 8.29 -19.20
C PRO A 237 7.12 9.28 -19.76
N GLN A 238 6.95 10.58 -19.50
CA GLN A 238 7.83 11.63 -20.03
C GLN A 238 9.28 11.47 -19.57
N ASP A 239 10.24 11.62 -20.46
CA ASP A 239 11.69 11.49 -20.20
C ASP A 239 12.18 12.37 -19.05
N VAL A 240 11.71 13.61 -18.97
CA VAL A 240 12.04 14.54 -17.87
C VAL A 240 11.58 13.98 -16.51
N ALA A 241 10.42 13.29 -16.46
CA ALA A 241 9.94 12.68 -15.23
C ALA A 241 10.83 11.51 -14.79
N LEU A 242 11.36 10.76 -15.74
CA LEU A 242 12.24 9.63 -15.48
C LEU A 242 13.61 10.06 -14.95
N GLN A 243 14.21 11.12 -15.53
CA GLN A 243 15.47 11.69 -15.01
C GLN A 243 15.30 12.17 -13.55
N VAL A 244 14.15 12.74 -13.22
CA VAL A 244 13.88 13.22 -11.87
C VAL A 244 13.50 12.06 -10.93
N ALA A 245 12.82 11.02 -11.41
CA ALA A 245 12.57 9.78 -10.66
C ALA A 245 13.90 9.10 -10.26
N SER A 246 14.91 9.12 -11.14
CA SER A 246 16.26 8.62 -10.84
C SER A 246 16.89 9.32 -9.63
N LYS A 247 16.64 10.62 -9.43
CA LYS A 247 17.12 11.34 -8.25
C LYS A 247 16.43 10.87 -6.97
N ALA A 248 15.13 10.58 -7.01
CA ALA A 248 14.40 10.01 -5.87
C ALA A 248 14.93 8.60 -5.53
N ILE A 249 15.20 7.78 -6.52
CA ILE A 249 15.83 6.46 -6.34
C ILE A 249 17.20 6.59 -5.64
N LEU A 250 18.05 7.50 -6.10
CA LEU A 250 19.36 7.75 -5.48
C LEU A 250 19.23 8.24 -4.03
N MET A 251 18.24 9.07 -3.73
CA MET A 251 17.96 9.54 -2.37
C MET A 251 17.58 8.38 -1.44
N PHE A 252 16.62 7.54 -1.82
CA PHE A 252 16.21 6.41 -1.01
C PHE A 252 17.32 5.39 -0.83
N ASN A 253 18.14 5.15 -1.85
CA ASN A 253 19.31 4.28 -1.74
C ASN A 253 20.34 4.85 -0.72
N LYS A 254 20.60 6.17 -0.72
CA LYS A 254 21.46 6.80 0.30
C LYS A 254 20.89 6.66 1.72
N LEU A 255 19.58 6.71 1.87
CA LEU A 255 18.88 6.53 3.14
C LEU A 255 18.73 5.06 3.54
N LYS A 256 19.17 4.13 2.70
CA LYS A 256 19.00 2.68 2.89
C LYS A 256 17.53 2.27 3.07
N VAL A 257 16.59 3.02 2.45
CA VAL A 257 15.17 2.69 2.41
C VAL A 257 14.92 1.81 1.19
N PRO A 258 14.37 0.61 1.35
CA PRO A 258 14.04 -0.28 0.23
C PRO A 258 13.05 0.38 -0.73
N ILE A 259 13.32 0.32 -2.03
CA ILE A 259 12.38 0.77 -3.05
C ILE A 259 11.54 -0.42 -3.48
N LEU A 260 10.24 -0.35 -3.18
CA LEU A 260 9.28 -1.41 -3.48
C LEU A 260 8.98 -1.51 -4.97
N GLY A 261 9.15 -0.42 -5.70
CA GLY A 261 9.07 -0.37 -7.15
C GLY A 261 8.59 0.96 -7.70
N ILE A 262 8.36 0.98 -9.02
CA ILE A 262 8.00 2.16 -9.80
C ILE A 262 6.59 1.97 -10.38
N VAL A 263 5.73 3.00 -10.25
CA VAL A 263 4.41 3.11 -10.87
C VAL A 263 4.47 4.13 -12.00
N GLU A 264 4.00 3.78 -13.19
CA GLU A 264 3.80 4.71 -14.29
C GLU A 264 2.36 5.22 -14.26
N ASN A 265 2.16 6.46 -13.84
CA ASN A 265 0.86 7.12 -13.86
C ASN A 265 0.67 7.93 -15.14
N MET A 266 -0.58 8.12 -15.56
CA MET A 266 -0.94 8.77 -16.83
C MET A 266 -0.27 8.08 -18.02
N SER A 267 -0.13 6.75 -17.97
CA SER A 267 0.62 5.95 -18.92
C SER A 267 -0.02 5.94 -20.30
N TYR A 268 -1.34 5.94 -20.34
CA TYR A 268 -2.12 5.95 -21.58
C TYR A 268 -3.51 6.50 -21.34
N HIS A 269 -4.18 6.92 -22.39
CA HIS A 269 -5.61 7.26 -22.41
C HIS A 269 -6.37 6.24 -23.24
N THR A 270 -7.58 5.88 -22.80
CA THR A 270 -8.51 5.09 -23.60
C THR A 270 -9.67 5.99 -24.00
N CYS A 271 -9.86 6.19 -25.30
CA CYS A 271 -10.94 7.02 -25.83
C CYS A 271 -12.30 6.46 -25.40
N THR A 272 -13.13 7.30 -24.78
CA THR A 272 -14.45 6.89 -24.29
C THR A 272 -15.45 6.60 -25.40
N HIS A 273 -15.21 7.07 -26.65
CA HIS A 273 -16.08 6.86 -27.80
C HIS A 273 -15.74 5.62 -28.59
N CYS A 274 -14.46 5.40 -28.92
CA CYS A 274 -14.05 4.29 -29.79
C CYS A 274 -13.24 3.21 -29.07
N GLY A 275 -12.83 3.42 -27.82
CA GLY A 275 -12.00 2.48 -27.04
C GLY A 275 -10.53 2.42 -27.49
N GLN A 276 -10.13 3.24 -28.46
CA GLN A 276 -8.74 3.27 -28.92
C GLN A 276 -7.83 3.81 -27.81
N ARG A 277 -6.69 3.16 -27.64
CA ARG A 277 -5.61 3.60 -26.74
C ARG A 277 -4.79 4.69 -27.44
N ASP A 278 -4.45 5.73 -26.68
CA ASP A 278 -3.60 6.82 -27.09
C ASP A 278 -2.56 7.10 -25.98
N ASP A 279 -1.31 7.13 -26.35
CA ASP A 279 -0.18 7.33 -25.44
C ASP A 279 0.23 8.81 -25.41
N ILE A 280 -0.66 9.67 -24.89
CA ILE A 280 -0.58 11.15 -24.93
C ILE A 280 0.77 11.69 -24.42
N PHE A 281 1.34 11.07 -23.39
CA PHE A 281 2.62 11.48 -22.78
C PHE A 281 3.80 10.56 -23.12
N GLY A 282 3.66 9.70 -24.16
CA GLY A 282 4.55 8.58 -24.40
C GLY A 282 4.14 7.36 -23.56
N HIS A 283 4.91 6.28 -23.65
CA HIS A 283 4.59 5.02 -22.98
C HIS A 283 5.83 4.24 -22.60
N GLY A 284 5.77 3.56 -21.44
CA GLY A 284 6.76 2.56 -21.04
C GLY A 284 8.05 3.09 -20.43
N GLY A 285 8.20 4.42 -20.27
CA GLY A 285 9.41 5.00 -19.72
C GLY A 285 9.72 4.54 -18.29
N ALA A 286 8.72 4.44 -17.41
CA ALA A 286 8.95 3.93 -16.06
C ALA A 286 9.26 2.42 -16.06
N ARG A 287 8.75 1.67 -17.03
CA ARG A 287 9.11 0.26 -17.22
C ARG A 287 10.59 0.13 -17.66
N GLU A 288 11.04 0.98 -18.56
CA GLU A 288 12.44 1.03 -18.99
C GLU A 288 13.37 1.42 -17.82
N ALA A 289 13.01 2.46 -17.06
CA ALA A 289 13.74 2.84 -15.86
C ALA A 289 13.80 1.68 -14.82
N SER A 290 12.73 0.90 -14.67
CA SER A 290 12.69 -0.30 -13.85
C SER A 290 13.73 -1.34 -14.30
N LEU A 291 13.81 -1.60 -15.61
CA LEU A 291 14.78 -2.54 -16.17
C LEU A 291 16.23 -2.05 -15.98
N GLN A 292 16.49 -0.76 -16.21
CA GLN A 292 17.83 -0.17 -16.07
C GLN A 292 18.31 -0.15 -14.61
N THR A 293 17.40 0.04 -13.66
CA THR A 293 17.73 0.14 -12.21
C THR A 293 17.62 -1.18 -11.47
N GLY A 294 17.05 -2.22 -12.08
CA GLY A 294 16.76 -3.50 -11.43
C GLY A 294 15.61 -3.42 -10.40
N LEU A 295 14.85 -2.32 -10.38
CA LEU A 295 13.73 -2.14 -9.47
C LEU A 295 12.45 -2.77 -10.04
N PRO A 296 11.51 -3.25 -9.21
CA PRO A 296 10.23 -3.78 -9.67
C PRO A 296 9.39 -2.71 -10.40
N PHE A 297 8.80 -3.08 -11.54
CA PHE A 297 7.75 -2.29 -12.18
C PHE A 297 6.39 -2.72 -11.61
N LEU A 298 5.72 -1.80 -10.90
CA LEU A 298 4.48 -2.10 -10.18
C LEU A 298 3.22 -2.02 -11.06
N GLY A 299 3.30 -1.32 -12.17
CA GLY A 299 2.21 -1.25 -13.13
C GLY A 299 1.97 0.14 -13.72
N GLU A 300 0.96 0.19 -14.59
CA GLU A 300 0.53 1.37 -15.34
C GLU A 300 -0.85 1.82 -14.85
N ILE A 301 -1.04 3.13 -14.72
CA ILE A 301 -2.32 3.75 -14.40
C ILE A 301 -2.72 4.65 -15.58
N PRO A 302 -3.92 4.47 -16.16
CA PRO A 302 -4.35 5.29 -17.29
C PRO A 302 -4.65 6.73 -16.88
N LEU A 303 -4.58 7.63 -17.83
CA LEU A 303 -5.15 8.97 -17.74
C LEU A 303 -6.67 8.85 -17.97
N ASP A 304 -7.45 8.94 -16.91
CA ASP A 304 -8.90 8.75 -16.94
C ASP A 304 -9.62 9.94 -16.26
N ALA A 305 -10.59 10.50 -16.97
CA ALA A 305 -11.40 11.63 -16.47
C ALA A 305 -12.22 11.22 -15.21
N GLY A 306 -12.59 9.96 -15.07
CA GLY A 306 -13.28 9.43 -13.91
C GLY A 306 -12.44 9.54 -12.63
N ILE A 307 -11.13 9.26 -12.72
CA ILE A 307 -10.19 9.42 -11.59
C ILE A 307 -10.24 10.87 -11.08
N ARG A 308 -10.19 11.85 -12.01
CA ARG A 308 -10.24 13.27 -11.65
C ARG A 308 -11.58 13.66 -11.02
N ASN A 309 -12.69 13.29 -11.66
CA ASN A 309 -14.02 13.74 -11.25
C ASN A 309 -14.43 13.18 -9.89
N GLU A 310 -14.11 11.92 -9.61
CA GLU A 310 -14.44 11.28 -8.34
C GLU A 310 -13.49 11.75 -7.21
N SER A 311 -12.22 11.96 -7.50
CA SER A 311 -11.26 12.52 -6.55
C SER A 311 -11.64 13.97 -6.13
N THR A 312 -12.03 14.81 -7.07
CA THR A 312 -12.44 16.20 -6.78
C THR A 312 -13.75 16.27 -5.99
N ALA A 313 -14.63 15.29 -6.14
CA ALA A 313 -15.91 15.23 -5.44
C ALA A 313 -15.85 14.51 -4.09
N GLY A 314 -14.67 14.07 -3.63
CA GLY A 314 -14.53 13.26 -2.40
C GLY A 314 -15.31 11.94 -2.48
N ARG A 315 -15.71 11.53 -3.67
CA ARG A 315 -16.51 10.32 -3.89
C ARG A 315 -15.61 9.13 -4.22
N ARG A 316 -16.11 7.93 -3.93
CA ARG A 316 -15.40 6.68 -4.25
C ARG A 316 -15.16 6.59 -5.74
N TRP A 317 -13.91 6.62 -6.15
CA TRP A 317 -13.57 6.14 -7.46
C TRP A 317 -13.83 4.62 -7.53
N ARG A 318 -14.80 4.22 -8.36
CA ARG A 318 -15.08 2.83 -8.69
C ARG A 318 -14.39 2.53 -10.00
N TRP A 319 -13.23 1.88 -9.93
CA TRP A 319 -12.69 1.22 -11.11
C TRP A 319 -13.75 0.23 -11.64
N ARG A 320 -14.32 0.54 -12.79
CA ARG A 320 -15.31 -0.33 -13.49
C ARG A 320 -14.67 -1.33 -14.43
N GLY A 321 -13.34 -1.46 -14.46
CA GLY A 321 -12.60 -2.44 -15.24
C GLY A 321 -12.60 -3.81 -14.59
N ARG A 322 -12.81 -4.87 -15.38
CA ARG A 322 -12.88 -6.28 -14.95
C ARG A 322 -11.53 -6.88 -14.52
N ARG A 323 -10.48 -6.09 -14.36
CA ARG A 323 -9.20 -6.52 -13.78
C ARG A 323 -8.66 -5.41 -12.91
N CYS A 324 -8.56 -5.68 -11.61
CA CYS A 324 -7.68 -4.89 -10.76
C CYS A 324 -6.30 -4.87 -11.42
N LEU A 325 -5.73 -3.70 -11.66
CA LEU A 325 -4.32 -3.55 -12.10
C LEU A 325 -3.33 -4.01 -11.02
N TRP A 326 -3.82 -4.55 -9.91
CA TRP A 326 -3.06 -4.95 -8.73
C TRP A 326 -2.50 -6.39 -8.71
N PRO A 327 -2.80 -7.31 -9.64
CA PRO A 327 -2.10 -8.61 -9.67
C PRO A 327 -0.60 -8.51 -9.97
N ALA A 328 -0.13 -7.34 -10.43
CA ALA A 328 1.28 -7.18 -10.79
C ALA A 328 2.21 -6.92 -9.59
N LEU A 329 1.67 -6.60 -8.40
CA LEU A 329 2.49 -6.42 -7.20
C LEU A 329 2.89 -7.73 -6.52
N SER A 330 2.25 -8.83 -6.89
CA SER A 330 2.48 -10.15 -6.28
C SER A 330 3.32 -11.11 -7.11
N THR A 331 3.65 -10.78 -8.33
CA THR A 331 4.41 -11.70 -9.20
C THR A 331 5.63 -11.01 -9.77
N ARG A 332 6.70 -10.95 -9.04
CA ARG A 332 8.11 -11.04 -9.50
C ARG A 332 9.09 -10.60 -8.44
N SER A 333 9.48 -11.53 -7.56
CA SER A 333 10.84 -11.55 -7.04
C SER A 333 11.62 -12.53 -7.92
N ARG A 334 12.52 -12.04 -8.70
CA ARG A 334 13.73 -12.75 -9.07
C ARG A 334 14.88 -11.99 -8.50
#